data_eb0811f09078e71d31985731bdcf74e1
#
_entry.id   eb0811f09078e71d31985731bdcf74e1
#
_cell.length_a   1.000
_cell.length_b   1.000
_cell.length_c   1.000
_cell.angle_alpha   90.00
_cell.angle_beta   90.00
_cell.angle_gamma   90.00
#
_symmetry.space_group_name_H-M   'P 1'
#
loop_
_entity.id
_entity.type
_entity.pdbx_description
1 polymer ?
#
loop_
_entity_poly.entity_id
_entity_poly.type
_entity_poly.pdbx_seq_one_letter_code
_entity_poly.pdbx_strand_id
1 'polypeptide(L)'
;MMAETIVRVLARRPAICRRNRRLAFLTVGSSILKIGLHPAAKELRAAVGKVGREGLLVWVEYQAKVDFINFYRSDPVADLGNPATGKPFVIAIRIREMMSEAEYARARRNSLLLHRQFVMPNSQRYYYDFYQICFGPMPLKLRMGLGVEVVDAFAEDGSYTAPPPRPVRAAPALAAGQ
;
A
#
# COMPACT_ATOMS: atom_id res chain seq x y z
N MET A 1 2.09 16.52 6.29
CA MET A 1 2.36 15.20 5.65
C MET A 1 1.12 14.71 4.91
N MET A 2 1.24 13.66 4.05
CA MET A 2 0.14 13.22 3.17
C MET A 2 -1.17 12.88 3.91
N ALA A 3 -1.11 12.21 5.06
CA ALA A 3 -2.30 11.92 5.88
C ALA A 3 -3.05 13.19 6.32
N GLU A 4 -2.33 14.23 6.72
CA GLU A 4 -2.93 15.53 7.08
C GLU A 4 -3.54 16.23 5.86
N THR A 5 -2.88 16.10 4.70
CA THR A 5 -3.42 16.62 3.43
C THR A 5 -4.74 15.94 3.08
N ILE A 6 -4.81 14.62 3.19
CA ILE A 6 -6.04 13.86 2.96
C ILE A 6 -7.15 14.35 3.89
N VAL A 7 -6.88 14.47 5.19
CA VAL A 7 -7.85 14.99 6.17
C VAL A 7 -8.34 16.39 5.78
N ARG A 8 -7.46 17.30 5.38
CA ARG A 8 -7.83 18.66 4.93
C ARG A 8 -8.68 18.64 3.65
N VAL A 9 -8.35 17.78 2.69
CA VAL A 9 -9.11 17.64 1.44
C VAL A 9 -10.50 17.09 1.72
N LEU A 10 -10.62 16.03 2.54
CA LEU A 10 -11.90 15.44 2.92
C LEU A 10 -12.79 16.44 3.68
N ALA A 11 -12.20 17.25 4.57
CA ALA A 11 -12.91 18.30 5.29
C ALA A 11 -13.45 19.41 4.37
N ARG A 12 -12.65 19.80 3.36
CA ARG A 12 -13.04 20.87 2.41
C ARG A 12 -13.97 20.40 1.31
N ARG A 13 -13.92 19.15 0.92
CA ARG A 13 -14.69 18.56 -0.17
C ARG A 13 -15.25 17.17 0.20
N PRO A 14 -16.20 17.09 1.14
CA PRO A 14 -16.77 15.81 1.56
C PRO A 14 -17.49 15.06 0.43
N ALA A 15 -17.88 15.77 -0.63
CA ALA A 15 -18.51 15.16 -1.80
C ALA A 15 -17.53 14.37 -2.70
N ILE A 16 -16.22 14.50 -2.51
CA ILE A 16 -15.22 13.80 -3.33
C ILE A 16 -15.36 12.27 -3.23
N CYS A 17 -15.85 11.76 -2.09
CA CYS A 17 -16.09 10.35 -1.84
C CYS A 17 -17.55 9.91 -2.10
N ARG A 18 -18.47 10.85 -2.36
CA ARG A 18 -19.94 10.55 -2.43
C ARG A 18 -20.45 10.11 -3.80
N ARG A 19 -19.72 10.35 -4.89
CA ARG A 19 -20.18 10.07 -6.26
C ARG A 19 -19.48 8.84 -6.86
N ASN A 20 -19.71 7.64 -6.34
CA ASN A 20 -19.16 6.38 -6.91
C ASN A 20 -17.62 6.36 -7.15
N ARG A 21 -16.92 7.40 -6.73
CA ARG A 21 -15.46 7.52 -6.81
C ARG A 21 -14.88 7.05 -5.49
N ARG A 22 -14.35 5.86 -5.48
CA ARG A 22 -13.61 5.36 -4.31
C ARG A 22 -12.22 5.96 -4.36
N LEU A 23 -11.93 6.82 -3.39
CA LEU A 23 -10.57 7.31 -3.20
C LEU A 23 -9.71 6.18 -2.65
N ALA A 24 -8.55 5.96 -3.25
CA ALA A 24 -7.54 5.03 -2.74
C ALA A 24 -6.37 5.81 -2.13
N PHE A 25 -5.88 5.32 -1.00
CA PHE A 25 -4.66 5.81 -0.37
C PHE A 25 -3.62 4.70 -0.40
N LEU A 26 -2.60 4.90 -1.22
CA LEU A 26 -1.48 3.99 -1.36
C LEU A 26 -0.29 4.52 -0.57
N THR A 27 0.22 3.70 0.34
CA THR A 27 1.48 3.93 1.03
C THR A 27 2.44 2.79 0.73
N VAL A 28 3.70 3.11 0.50
CA VAL A 28 4.74 2.16 0.12
C VAL A 28 6.00 2.41 0.97
N GLY A 29 6.44 1.42 1.71
CA GLY A 29 7.59 1.55 2.60
C GLY A 29 7.49 2.77 3.53
N SER A 30 6.32 3.04 4.10
CA SER A 30 6.04 4.33 4.71
C SER A 30 6.81 4.56 6.02
N SER A 31 7.18 5.82 6.26
CA SER A 31 7.80 6.29 7.50
C SER A 31 6.79 6.76 8.55
N ILE A 32 5.50 6.47 8.35
CA ILE A 32 4.42 6.94 9.24
C ILE A 32 4.70 6.58 10.71
N LEU A 33 5.09 5.34 10.97
CA LEU A 33 5.39 4.91 12.35
C LEU A 33 6.67 5.54 12.88
N LYS A 34 7.72 5.65 12.08
CA LYS A 34 8.98 6.30 12.53
C LYS A 34 8.76 7.72 13.05
N ILE A 35 7.88 8.46 12.38
CA ILE A 35 7.56 9.82 12.78
C ILE A 35 6.44 9.83 13.82
N GLY A 36 5.40 9.01 13.63
CA GLY A 36 4.20 8.98 14.47
C GLY A 36 4.44 8.52 15.90
N LEU A 37 5.44 7.67 16.14
CA LEU A 37 5.85 7.23 17.47
C LEU A 37 6.58 8.33 18.27
N HIS A 38 7.06 9.39 17.61
CA HIS A 38 7.66 10.50 18.33
C HIS A 38 6.60 11.22 19.19
N PRO A 39 6.89 11.54 20.47
CA PRO A 39 5.91 12.16 21.39
C PRO A 39 5.25 13.43 20.85
N ALA A 40 6.00 14.25 20.12
CA ALA A 40 5.50 15.50 19.54
C ALA A 40 4.59 15.30 18.31
N ALA A 41 4.51 14.10 17.70
CA ALA A 41 3.74 13.83 16.49
C ALA A 41 2.23 13.63 16.74
N LYS A 42 1.63 14.41 17.64
CA LYS A 42 0.21 14.29 18.03
C LYS A 42 -0.74 14.50 16.86
N GLU A 43 -0.48 15.51 16.04
CA GLU A 43 -1.30 15.84 14.87
C GLU A 43 -1.25 14.73 13.81
N LEU A 44 -0.06 14.15 13.56
CA LEU A 44 0.07 13.02 12.65
C LEU A 44 -0.72 11.81 13.15
N ARG A 45 -0.61 11.46 14.43
CA ARG A 45 -1.39 10.35 15.01
C ARG A 45 -2.89 10.58 14.87
N ALA A 46 -3.36 11.80 15.17
CA ALA A 46 -4.77 12.15 15.00
C ALA A 46 -5.22 12.06 13.54
N ALA A 47 -4.40 12.54 12.59
CA ALA A 47 -4.69 12.47 11.16
C ALA A 47 -4.74 11.01 10.66
N VAL A 48 -3.79 10.17 11.06
CA VAL A 48 -3.77 8.75 10.73
C VAL A 48 -5.01 8.04 11.28
N GLY A 49 -5.35 8.28 12.54
CA GLY A 49 -6.56 7.73 13.16
C GLY A 49 -7.84 8.17 12.46
N LYS A 50 -7.91 9.43 11.98
CA LYS A 50 -9.06 9.93 11.24
C LYS A 50 -9.19 9.25 9.88
N VAL A 51 -8.11 9.15 9.11
CA VAL A 51 -8.08 8.45 7.81
C VAL A 51 -8.50 7.00 7.97
N GLY A 52 -8.02 6.32 9.02
CA GLY A 52 -8.38 4.92 9.29
C GLY A 52 -9.85 4.72 9.68
N ARG A 53 -10.49 5.68 10.35
CA ARG A 53 -11.89 5.55 10.81
C ARG A 53 -12.95 5.84 9.76
N GLU A 54 -12.66 6.72 8.84
CA GLU A 54 -13.73 7.27 7.96
C GLU A 54 -14.27 6.25 6.95
N GLY A 55 -13.61 5.09 6.72
CA GLY A 55 -14.08 4.06 5.79
C GLY A 55 -14.36 4.54 4.35
N LEU A 56 -14.03 5.81 4.09
CA LEU A 56 -14.33 6.51 2.85
C LEU A 56 -13.31 6.21 1.75
N LEU A 57 -12.16 5.64 2.13
CA LEU A 57 -11.10 5.33 1.20
C LEU A 57 -10.56 3.91 1.41
N VAL A 58 -10.03 3.35 0.35
CA VAL A 58 -9.29 2.10 0.40
C VAL A 58 -7.84 2.44 0.70
N TRP A 59 -7.36 2.10 1.91
CA TRP A 59 -5.96 2.29 2.26
C TRP A 59 -5.19 1.00 2.12
N VAL A 60 -4.11 1.04 1.34
CA VAL A 60 -3.19 -0.08 1.12
C VAL A 60 -1.79 0.36 1.50
N GLU A 61 -1.12 -0.43 2.31
CA GLU A 61 0.26 -0.25 2.73
C GLU A 61 1.10 -1.42 2.23
N TYR A 62 2.04 -1.18 1.33
CA TYR A 62 3.03 -2.18 0.91
C TYR A 62 4.29 -2.06 1.76
N GLN A 63 4.72 -3.18 2.33
CA GLN A 63 5.89 -3.25 3.20
C GLN A 63 6.86 -4.32 2.74
N ALA A 64 8.17 -4.09 2.91
CA ALA A 64 9.21 -5.06 2.62
C ALA A 64 10.11 -5.29 3.84
N LYS A 65 10.45 -6.55 4.13
CA LYS A 65 11.30 -6.91 5.28
C LYS A 65 12.70 -6.29 5.21
N VAL A 66 13.22 -6.10 3.99
CA VAL A 66 14.57 -5.58 3.76
C VAL A 66 14.63 -4.05 3.74
N ASP A 67 13.49 -3.37 3.80
CA ASP A 67 13.43 -1.92 3.86
C ASP A 67 13.53 -1.43 5.30
N PHE A 68 14.58 -0.64 5.57
CA PHE A 68 14.84 -0.10 6.91
C PHE A 68 13.94 1.09 7.28
N ILE A 69 13.24 1.67 6.31
CA ILE A 69 12.37 2.84 6.53
C ILE A 69 11.01 2.38 7.06
N ASN A 70 10.44 1.33 6.51
CA ASN A 70 9.17 0.83 7.01
C ASN A 70 9.34 -0.04 8.28
N PHE A 71 8.31 -0.07 9.12
CA PHE A 71 8.18 -1.06 10.17
C PHE A 71 7.46 -2.28 9.58
N TYR A 72 8.23 -3.34 9.32
CA TYR A 72 7.70 -4.53 8.65
C TYR A 72 6.65 -5.26 9.52
N ARG A 73 5.53 -5.64 8.92
CA ARG A 73 4.36 -6.26 9.59
C ARG A 73 3.68 -5.38 10.63
N SER A 74 3.84 -4.08 10.53
CA SER A 74 3.16 -3.13 11.41
C SER A 74 1.84 -2.64 10.81
N ASP A 75 0.96 -2.16 11.66
CA ASP A 75 -0.28 -1.48 11.29
C ASP A 75 -0.16 0.00 11.69
N PRO A 76 -0.01 0.92 10.74
CA PRO A 76 0.21 2.32 11.07
C PRO A 76 -0.95 2.99 11.81
N VAL A 77 -2.13 2.39 11.82
CA VAL A 77 -3.29 2.89 12.59
C VAL A 77 -3.26 2.34 14.02
N ALA A 78 -3.21 1.02 14.15
CA ALA A 78 -3.26 0.36 15.45
C ALA A 78 -2.02 0.65 16.30
N ASP A 79 -0.82 0.59 15.69
CA ASP A 79 0.44 0.79 16.41
C ASP A 79 0.65 2.25 16.88
N LEU A 80 -0.13 3.19 16.34
CA LEU A 80 -0.21 4.57 16.84
C LEU A 80 -1.31 4.77 17.89
N GLY A 81 -1.89 3.68 18.43
CA GLY A 81 -2.90 3.73 19.47
C GLY A 81 -4.30 4.12 19.00
N ASN A 82 -4.57 4.03 17.71
CA ASN A 82 -5.91 4.30 17.17
C ASN A 82 -6.76 3.02 17.16
N PRO A 83 -8.11 3.14 17.29
CA PRO A 83 -9.01 2.00 17.15
C PRO A 83 -8.84 1.30 15.81
N ALA A 84 -8.90 -0.03 15.81
CA ALA A 84 -8.67 -0.87 14.63
C ALA A 84 -9.82 -0.85 13.58
N THR A 85 -10.76 0.07 13.69
CA THR A 85 -11.85 0.26 12.71
C THR A 85 -11.31 0.99 11.49
N GLY A 86 -11.18 0.30 10.36
CA GLY A 86 -10.70 0.90 9.10
C GLY A 86 -9.18 0.92 8.94
N LYS A 87 -8.51 -0.11 9.44
CA LYS A 87 -7.06 -0.27 9.22
C LYS A 87 -6.70 -0.47 7.74
N PRO A 88 -5.46 -0.10 7.37
CA PRO A 88 -4.96 -0.36 6.02
C PRO A 88 -4.87 -1.87 5.74
N PHE A 89 -4.97 -2.21 4.48
CA PHE A 89 -4.56 -3.53 4.01
C PHE A 89 -3.04 -3.54 3.91
N VAL A 90 -2.39 -4.23 4.84
CA VAL A 90 -0.94 -4.35 4.86
C VAL A 90 -0.54 -5.55 4.01
N ILE A 91 0.25 -5.30 2.97
CA ILE A 91 0.71 -6.31 2.03
C ILE A 91 2.24 -6.38 2.08
N ALA A 92 2.76 -7.55 2.42
CA ALA A 92 4.19 -7.80 2.41
C ALA A 92 4.68 -8.13 1.00
N ILE A 93 5.74 -7.45 0.55
CA ILE A 93 6.38 -7.72 -0.73
C ILE A 93 7.85 -8.12 -0.54
N ARG A 94 8.41 -8.76 -1.57
CA ARG A 94 9.80 -9.17 -1.61
C ARG A 94 10.54 -8.41 -2.70
N ILE A 95 11.32 -7.40 -2.33
CA ILE A 95 12.06 -6.55 -3.27
C ILE A 95 12.98 -7.38 -4.16
N ARG A 96 13.54 -8.48 -3.66
CA ARG A 96 14.37 -9.39 -4.48
C ARG A 96 13.63 -9.93 -5.70
N GLU A 97 12.33 -10.18 -5.60
CA GLU A 97 11.53 -10.76 -6.68
C GLU A 97 11.12 -9.72 -7.75
N MET A 98 11.37 -8.43 -7.50
CA MET A 98 11.07 -7.32 -8.40
C MET A 98 12.21 -7.02 -9.38
N MET A 99 13.40 -7.57 -9.15
CA MET A 99 14.61 -7.22 -9.89
C MET A 99 15.43 -8.47 -10.24
N SER A 100 16.27 -8.36 -11.25
CA SER A 100 17.22 -9.42 -11.60
C SER A 100 18.21 -9.69 -10.45
N GLU A 101 18.80 -10.86 -10.45
CA GLU A 101 19.76 -11.23 -9.41
C GLU A 101 20.98 -10.29 -9.35
N ALA A 102 21.45 -9.84 -10.52
CA ALA A 102 22.56 -8.89 -10.62
C ALA A 102 22.20 -7.52 -10.06
N GLU A 103 20.98 -7.03 -10.31
CA GLU A 103 20.47 -5.77 -9.74
C GLU A 103 20.31 -5.87 -8.23
N TYR A 104 19.74 -6.97 -7.75
CA TYR A 104 19.58 -7.18 -6.32
C TYR A 104 20.92 -7.31 -5.60
N ALA A 105 21.91 -8.00 -6.19
CA ALA A 105 23.26 -8.12 -5.62
C ALA A 105 23.93 -6.74 -5.42
N ARG A 106 23.65 -5.79 -6.31
CA ARG A 106 24.12 -4.40 -6.18
C ARG A 106 23.29 -3.63 -5.15
N ALA A 107 21.96 -3.73 -5.23
CA ALA A 107 21.06 -2.96 -4.39
C ALA A 107 21.11 -3.36 -2.90
N ARG A 108 21.32 -4.65 -2.58
CA ARG A 108 21.32 -5.16 -1.20
C ARG A 108 22.38 -4.54 -0.28
N ARG A 109 23.40 -3.91 -0.86
CA ARG A 109 24.46 -3.20 -0.13
C ARG A 109 24.10 -1.75 0.18
N ASN A 110 23.00 -1.26 -0.37
CA ASN A 110 22.55 0.10 -0.20
C ASN A 110 21.04 0.10 0.14
N SER A 111 20.74 0.30 1.40
CA SER A 111 19.37 0.28 1.91
C SER A 111 18.45 1.34 1.29
N LEU A 112 19.02 2.48 0.84
CA LEU A 112 18.25 3.50 0.15
C LEU A 112 17.84 3.04 -1.26
N LEU A 113 18.68 2.29 -1.96
CA LEU A 113 18.33 1.68 -3.25
C LEU A 113 17.21 0.66 -3.07
N LEU A 114 17.26 -0.16 -2.02
CA LEU A 114 16.18 -1.09 -1.69
C LEU A 114 14.86 -0.34 -1.41
N HIS A 115 14.91 0.74 -0.64
CA HIS A 115 13.72 1.56 -0.38
C HIS A 115 13.16 2.18 -1.67
N ARG A 116 14.02 2.73 -2.53
CA ARG A 116 13.60 3.33 -3.80
C ARG A 116 12.92 2.33 -4.74
N GLN A 117 13.19 1.02 -4.60
CA GLN A 117 12.56 0.01 -5.46
C GLN A 117 11.03 0.01 -5.35
N PHE A 118 10.45 0.47 -4.28
CA PHE A 118 9.00 0.63 -4.21
C PHE A 118 8.39 1.51 -5.32
N VAL A 119 9.17 2.43 -5.87
CA VAL A 119 8.71 3.37 -6.91
C VAL A 119 9.51 3.30 -8.21
N MET A 120 10.44 2.34 -8.30
CA MET A 120 11.20 2.09 -9.54
C MET A 120 10.49 1.00 -10.37
N PRO A 121 10.74 0.98 -11.69
CA PRO A 121 10.27 -0.11 -12.54
C PRO A 121 10.83 -1.46 -12.08
N ASN A 122 10.03 -2.49 -12.19
CA ASN A 122 10.47 -3.85 -11.98
C ASN A 122 11.21 -4.35 -13.24
N SER A 123 12.32 -5.05 -13.06
CA SER A 123 12.99 -5.80 -14.15
C SER A 123 12.50 -7.25 -14.26
N GLN A 124 11.73 -7.71 -13.26
CA GLN A 124 11.08 -9.02 -13.22
C GLN A 124 9.57 -8.86 -13.04
N ARG A 125 8.79 -9.74 -13.67
CA ARG A 125 7.35 -9.78 -13.44
C ARG A 125 7.05 -10.15 -11.99
N TYR A 126 6.29 -9.29 -11.34
CA TYR A 126 5.92 -9.48 -9.94
C TYR A 126 4.54 -8.86 -9.67
N TYR A 127 3.79 -9.40 -8.74
CA TYR A 127 2.44 -8.92 -8.42
C TYR A 127 2.41 -7.47 -7.90
N TYR A 128 3.48 -7.00 -7.28
CA TYR A 128 3.65 -5.59 -6.98
C TYR A 128 4.37 -4.91 -8.14
N ASP A 129 3.71 -3.95 -8.74
CA ASP A 129 4.26 -3.06 -9.75
C ASP A 129 3.66 -1.67 -9.53
N PHE A 130 4.51 -0.71 -9.14
CA PHE A 130 4.08 0.65 -8.79
C PHE A 130 3.36 1.34 -9.94
N TYR A 131 3.86 1.19 -11.16
CA TYR A 131 3.28 1.84 -12.34
C TYR A 131 1.94 1.24 -12.71
N GLN A 132 1.84 -0.08 -12.66
CA GLN A 132 0.57 -0.77 -12.87
C GLN A 132 -0.47 -0.45 -11.78
N ILE A 133 -0.04 -0.23 -10.55
CA ILE A 133 -0.93 0.17 -9.45
C ILE A 133 -1.44 1.58 -9.63
N CYS A 134 -0.57 2.53 -10.03
CA CYS A 134 -0.92 3.94 -10.11
C CYS A 134 -1.57 4.35 -11.43
N PHE A 135 -1.19 3.72 -12.53
CA PHE A 135 -1.55 4.14 -13.88
C PHE A 135 -2.21 3.04 -14.71
N GLY A 136 -2.21 1.80 -14.22
CA GLY A 136 -2.84 0.68 -14.90
C GLY A 136 -4.37 0.72 -14.87
N PRO A 137 -5.02 -0.09 -15.69
CA PRO A 137 -6.47 -0.09 -15.86
C PRO A 137 -7.22 -0.73 -14.68
N MET A 138 -6.51 -1.44 -13.79
CA MET A 138 -7.14 -2.23 -12.73
C MET A 138 -7.30 -1.41 -11.43
N PRO A 139 -8.52 -1.27 -10.88
CA PRO A 139 -8.73 -0.61 -9.60
C PRO A 139 -7.96 -1.30 -8.46
N LEU A 140 -7.36 -0.51 -7.56
CA LEU A 140 -6.54 -1.01 -6.45
C LEU A 140 -7.25 -2.08 -5.62
N LYS A 141 -8.53 -1.90 -5.31
CA LYS A 141 -9.32 -2.87 -4.54
C LYS A 141 -9.43 -4.24 -5.23
N LEU A 142 -9.57 -4.24 -6.54
CA LEU A 142 -9.63 -5.47 -7.33
C LEU A 142 -8.27 -6.16 -7.35
N ARG A 143 -7.21 -5.37 -7.57
CA ARG A 143 -5.82 -5.83 -7.55
C ARG A 143 -5.46 -6.51 -6.22
N MET A 144 -5.91 -5.97 -5.11
CA MET A 144 -5.74 -6.57 -3.78
C MET A 144 -6.43 -7.93 -3.64
N GLY A 145 -7.63 -8.06 -4.21
CA GLY A 145 -8.40 -9.31 -4.18
C GLY A 145 -7.75 -10.44 -4.98
N LEU A 146 -6.99 -10.12 -6.02
CA LEU A 146 -6.25 -11.08 -6.83
C LEU A 146 -4.92 -11.51 -6.17
N GLY A 147 -4.34 -10.68 -5.32
CA GLY A 147 -3.05 -10.96 -4.71
C GLY A 147 -1.97 -11.23 -5.77
N VAL A 148 -1.28 -12.37 -5.66
CA VAL A 148 -0.22 -12.78 -6.59
C VAL A 148 -0.73 -13.11 -7.99
N GLU A 149 -1.96 -13.53 -8.13
CA GLU A 149 -2.59 -13.91 -9.41
C GLU A 149 -2.79 -12.69 -10.34
N VAL A 150 -2.63 -11.48 -9.82
CA VAL A 150 -2.72 -10.26 -10.64
C VAL A 150 -1.70 -10.24 -11.79
N VAL A 151 -0.60 -10.97 -11.66
CA VAL A 151 0.43 -11.08 -12.71
C VAL A 151 -0.17 -11.68 -13.99
N ASP A 152 -1.07 -12.66 -13.86
CA ASP A 152 -1.66 -13.39 -14.98
C ASP A 152 -2.72 -12.55 -15.73
N ALA A 153 -3.17 -11.45 -15.14
CA ALA A 153 -4.10 -10.52 -15.79
C ALA A 153 -3.43 -9.58 -16.81
N PHE A 154 -2.10 -9.61 -16.92
CA PHE A 154 -1.35 -8.76 -17.83
C PHE A 154 -0.42 -9.59 -18.72
N ALA A 155 -0.32 -9.20 -20.00
CA ALA A 155 0.68 -9.73 -20.93
C ALA A 155 2.10 -9.25 -20.57
N GLU A 156 3.10 -9.77 -21.27
CA GLU A 156 4.50 -9.38 -21.06
C GLU A 156 4.77 -7.90 -21.36
N ASP A 157 4.05 -7.33 -22.32
CA ASP A 157 4.11 -5.91 -22.67
C ASP A 157 3.33 -5.00 -21.70
N GLY A 158 2.71 -5.58 -20.64
CA GLY A 158 1.92 -4.88 -19.66
C GLY A 158 0.47 -4.58 -20.09
N SER A 159 0.05 -5.03 -21.27
CA SER A 159 -1.34 -4.89 -21.71
C SER A 159 -2.28 -5.77 -20.87
N TYR A 160 -3.49 -5.29 -20.64
CA TYR A 160 -4.49 -6.00 -19.87
C TYR A 160 -5.16 -7.09 -20.71
N THR A 161 -5.04 -8.34 -20.32
CA THR A 161 -5.49 -9.51 -21.10
C THR A 161 -6.75 -10.18 -20.59
N ALA A 162 -7.10 -9.96 -19.32
CA ALA A 162 -8.27 -10.58 -18.72
C ALA A 162 -9.41 -9.58 -18.52
N PRO A 163 -10.69 -9.98 -18.69
CA PRO A 163 -11.79 -9.16 -18.19
C PRO A 163 -11.64 -8.97 -16.66
N PRO A 164 -12.08 -7.83 -16.12
CA PRO A 164 -11.93 -7.59 -14.69
C PRO A 164 -12.57 -8.77 -13.93
N PRO A 165 -11.82 -9.46 -13.06
CA PRO A 165 -12.40 -10.54 -12.29
C PRO A 165 -13.54 -9.99 -11.46
N ARG A 166 -14.62 -10.74 -11.35
CA ARG A 166 -15.75 -10.37 -10.51
C ARG A 166 -15.24 -10.14 -9.08
N PRO A 167 -15.69 -9.12 -8.36
CA PRO A 167 -15.23 -8.86 -7.01
C PRO A 167 -15.46 -10.10 -6.14
N VAL A 168 -14.39 -10.76 -5.78
CA VAL A 168 -14.44 -11.89 -4.84
C VAL A 168 -14.92 -11.32 -3.50
N ARG A 169 -15.91 -11.99 -2.90
CA ARG A 169 -16.32 -11.72 -1.51
C ARG A 169 -15.06 -11.69 -0.65
N ALA A 170 -14.95 -10.67 0.20
CA ALA A 170 -13.82 -10.51 1.12
C ALA A 170 -13.45 -11.87 1.74
N ALA A 171 -12.21 -12.31 1.51
CA ALA A 171 -11.68 -13.45 2.24
C ALA A 171 -11.72 -13.12 3.75
N PRO A 172 -12.12 -14.08 4.59
CA PRO A 172 -12.10 -13.87 6.03
C PRO A 172 -10.66 -13.51 6.43
N ALA A 173 -10.53 -12.52 7.31
CA ALA A 173 -9.26 -12.15 7.90
C ALA A 173 -8.54 -13.43 8.35
N LEU A 174 -7.31 -13.63 7.86
CA LEU A 174 -6.46 -14.71 8.38
C LEU A 174 -6.41 -14.55 9.89
N ALA A 175 -7.06 -15.48 10.58
CA ALA A 175 -7.01 -15.57 12.02
C ALA A 175 -5.53 -15.60 12.44
N ALA A 176 -5.16 -14.72 13.36
CA ALA A 176 -3.90 -14.76 14.05
C ALA A 176 -3.78 -16.16 14.69
N GLY A 177 -3.07 -17.04 14.03
CA GLY A 177 -2.67 -18.34 14.59
C GLY A 177 -1.59 -18.12 15.63
N GLN A 178 -1.82 -18.72 16.74
CA GLN A 178 -1.03 -18.81 17.97
C GLN A 178 0.46 -19.06 17.72
#